data_2fa4198d1ce09cde50f38dec9b3c8f81
#
_entry.id   2fa4198d1ce09cde50f38dec9b3c8f81
#
_cell.length_a   1.000
_cell.length_b   1.000
_cell.length_c   1.000
_cell.angle_alpha   90.00
_cell.angle_beta   90.00
_cell.angle_gamma   90.00
#
_symmetry.space_group_name_H-M   'P 1'
#
loop_
_entity.id
_entity.type
_entity.pdbx_description
1 polymer ?
#
loop_
_entity_poly.entity_id
_entity_poly.type
_entity_poly.pdbx_seq_one_letter_code
_entity_poly.pdbx_strand_id
1 'polypeptide(L)'
;MPPERQVVGFIARGAVGEGRLFESIGSALGLPPEGVTRFDVDGPADAAVLVETALRSSGFRTDVTLYIDASRTRGAVGLTSVEVATRVAALLGEEVLVSPPADDPAVATSWFLITPDGKRFRASEASPGGDEDSVDIDRASLRPL
;
A
#
# COMPACT_ATOMS: atom_id res chain seq x y z
N MET A 1 -6.97 13.29 -23.43
CA MET A 1 -7.28 13.20 -21.99
C MET A 1 -6.31 12.23 -21.35
N PRO A 2 -5.63 12.63 -20.29
CA PRO A 2 -4.80 11.66 -19.59
C PRO A 2 -5.68 10.55 -19.04
N PRO A 3 -5.22 9.28 -19.08
CA PRO A 3 -5.99 8.18 -18.51
C PRO A 3 -6.17 8.39 -17.00
N GLU A 4 -7.33 8.02 -16.50
CA GLU A 4 -7.56 8.01 -15.06
C GLU A 4 -6.65 6.97 -14.42
N ARG A 5 -6.04 7.34 -13.31
CA ARG A 5 -5.21 6.43 -12.54
C ARG A 5 -5.96 5.93 -11.31
N GLN A 6 -5.89 4.64 -11.08
CA GLN A 6 -6.37 4.05 -9.83
C GLN A 6 -5.36 4.38 -8.73
N VAL A 7 -5.85 4.88 -7.60
CA VAL A 7 -4.99 5.20 -6.45
C VAL A 7 -5.11 4.08 -5.42
N VAL A 8 -3.97 3.52 -5.04
CA VAL A 8 -3.87 2.48 -4.02
C VAL A 8 -2.88 2.93 -2.96
N GLY A 9 -3.32 3.00 -1.71
CA GLY A 9 -2.47 3.37 -0.58
C GLY A 9 -2.31 2.23 0.40
N PHE A 10 -1.09 2.06 0.93
CA PHE A 10 -0.82 1.12 2.01
C PHE A 10 0.39 1.58 2.80
N ILE A 11 0.58 1.00 3.99
CA ILE A 11 1.70 1.34 4.86
C ILE A 11 2.40 0.04 5.26
N ALA A 12 3.67 -0.13 4.88
CA ALA A 12 4.46 -1.30 5.25
C ALA A 12 5.09 -1.13 6.64
N ARG A 13 5.22 -2.23 7.37
CA ARG A 13 5.72 -2.25 8.75
C ARG A 13 7.12 -1.67 8.87
N GLY A 14 8.04 -2.15 8.06
CA GLY A 14 9.44 -1.76 8.14
C GLY A 14 9.78 -0.55 7.29
N ALA A 15 11.01 -0.09 7.41
CA ALA A 15 11.59 0.89 6.49
C ALA A 15 12.06 0.12 5.26
N VAL A 16 11.29 0.20 4.18
CA VAL A 16 11.56 -0.55 2.95
C VAL A 16 12.31 0.34 1.96
N GLY A 17 13.45 -0.16 1.45
CA GLY A 17 14.20 0.55 0.43
C GLY A 17 13.42 0.66 -0.89
N GLU A 18 13.65 1.76 -1.61
CA GLU A 18 12.92 2.06 -2.84
C GLU A 18 13.09 0.97 -3.91
N GLY A 19 14.30 0.47 -4.10
CA GLY A 19 14.56 -0.57 -5.09
C GLY A 19 13.77 -1.85 -4.83
N ARG A 20 13.77 -2.31 -3.60
CA ARG A 20 13.02 -3.50 -3.18
C ARG A 20 11.51 -3.29 -3.29
N LEU A 21 11.05 -2.09 -2.92
CA LEU A 21 9.64 -1.73 -3.00
C LEU A 21 9.17 -1.73 -4.46
N PHE A 22 9.91 -1.08 -5.35
CA PHE A 22 9.54 -0.98 -6.75
C PHE A 22 9.56 -2.34 -7.44
N GLU A 23 10.54 -3.18 -7.13
CA GLU A 23 10.60 -4.55 -7.64
C GLU A 23 9.37 -5.37 -7.21
N SER A 24 8.98 -5.26 -5.93
CA SER A 24 7.81 -5.96 -5.41
C SER A 24 6.50 -5.47 -6.04
N ILE A 25 6.37 -4.17 -6.24
CA ILE A 25 5.20 -3.58 -6.91
C ILE A 25 5.12 -4.06 -8.36
N GLY A 26 6.23 -4.00 -9.08
CA GLY A 26 6.28 -4.46 -10.47
C GLY A 26 5.89 -5.93 -10.59
N SER A 27 6.45 -6.78 -9.74
CA SER A 27 6.12 -8.21 -9.73
C SER A 27 4.65 -8.46 -9.36
N ALA A 28 4.12 -7.71 -8.39
CA ALA A 28 2.73 -7.85 -7.98
C ALA A 28 1.75 -7.52 -9.11
N LEU A 29 2.10 -6.58 -9.98
CA LEU A 29 1.25 -6.09 -11.06
C LEU A 29 1.62 -6.66 -12.43
N GLY A 30 2.61 -7.54 -12.49
CA GLY A 30 3.05 -8.15 -13.76
C GLY A 30 3.75 -7.19 -14.70
N LEU A 31 4.49 -6.22 -14.15
CA LEU A 31 5.17 -5.19 -14.93
C LEU A 31 6.68 -5.41 -14.96
N PRO A 32 7.36 -4.98 -16.05
CA PRO A 32 8.82 -4.91 -16.07
C PRO A 32 9.30 -3.79 -15.13
N PRO A 33 10.58 -3.80 -14.71
CA PRO A 33 11.12 -2.79 -13.80
C PRO A 33 10.91 -1.34 -14.27
N GLU A 34 11.00 -1.08 -15.56
CA GLU A 34 10.80 0.25 -16.15
C GLU A 34 9.34 0.71 -16.13
N GLY A 35 8.39 -0.19 -15.83
CA GLY A 35 6.99 0.15 -15.70
C GLY A 35 6.62 0.83 -14.38
N VAL A 36 7.54 0.82 -13.40
CA VAL A 36 7.34 1.40 -12.06
C VAL A 36 8.34 2.52 -11.87
N THR A 37 7.85 3.73 -11.60
CA THR A 37 8.68 4.92 -11.50
C THR A 37 8.26 5.76 -10.29
N ARG A 38 9.22 6.44 -9.68
CA ARG A 38 8.93 7.38 -8.60
C ARG A 38 8.04 8.51 -9.12
N PHE A 39 7.01 8.84 -8.35
CA PHE A 39 6.17 10.00 -8.62
C PHE A 39 7.00 11.28 -8.45
N ASP A 40 6.94 12.15 -9.45
CA ASP A 40 7.59 13.45 -9.42
C ASP A 40 6.64 14.46 -10.05
N VAL A 41 6.30 15.51 -9.30
CA VAL A 41 5.38 16.56 -9.77
C VAL A 41 5.89 17.22 -11.07
N ASP A 42 7.20 17.37 -11.18
CA ASP A 42 7.86 18.00 -12.34
C ASP A 42 8.38 16.98 -13.35
N GLY A 43 8.21 15.70 -13.08
CA GLY A 43 8.73 14.62 -13.93
C GLY A 43 7.73 14.10 -14.94
N PRO A 44 8.17 13.23 -15.87
CA PRO A 44 7.29 12.60 -16.84
C PRO A 44 6.32 11.64 -16.14
N ALA A 45 5.02 11.76 -16.48
CA ALA A 45 3.96 10.91 -15.94
C ALA A 45 3.65 9.75 -16.89
N ASP A 46 4.67 9.12 -17.46
CA ASP A 46 4.51 8.15 -18.55
C ASP A 46 4.63 6.67 -18.10
N ALA A 47 4.98 6.41 -16.86
CA ALA A 47 5.09 5.05 -16.37
C ALA A 47 3.70 4.42 -16.15
N ALA A 48 3.63 3.09 -16.23
CA ALA A 48 2.40 2.36 -15.92
C ALA A 48 1.98 2.56 -14.46
N VAL A 49 2.96 2.66 -13.55
CA VAL A 49 2.72 2.93 -12.13
C VAL A 49 3.67 4.02 -11.65
N LEU A 50 3.12 5.04 -11.02
CA LEU A 50 3.89 6.05 -10.30
C LEU A 50 3.80 5.77 -8.80
N VAL A 51 4.93 5.84 -8.10
CA VAL A 51 5.02 5.50 -6.68
C VAL A 51 5.45 6.71 -5.88
N GLU A 52 4.64 7.08 -4.90
CA GLU A 52 4.95 8.11 -3.93
C GLU A 52 5.18 7.44 -2.58
N THR A 53 6.28 7.78 -1.91
CA THR A 53 6.62 7.20 -0.61
C THR A 53 6.93 8.27 0.41
N ALA A 54 6.63 7.97 1.67
CA ALA A 54 7.04 8.76 2.81
C ALA A 54 7.46 7.82 3.94
N LEU A 55 8.52 8.17 4.65
CA LEU A 55 9.02 7.37 5.77
C LEU A 55 8.57 7.99 7.09
N ARG A 56 7.90 7.17 7.92
CA ARG A 56 7.49 7.58 9.26
C ARG A 56 8.54 7.19 10.27
N SER A 57 8.55 7.88 11.41
CA SER A 57 9.57 7.69 12.45
C SER A 57 9.33 6.44 13.30
N SER A 58 8.09 5.97 13.41
CA SER A 58 7.73 4.83 14.26
C SER A 58 6.45 4.16 13.77
N GLY A 59 6.09 3.03 14.37
CA GLY A 59 4.94 2.24 14.00
C GLY A 59 5.14 1.57 12.63
N PHE A 60 4.13 1.64 11.76
CA PHE A 60 4.25 1.24 10.37
C PHE A 60 4.93 2.38 9.61
N ARG A 61 6.09 2.12 9.05
CA ARG A 61 7.05 3.17 8.70
C ARG A 61 7.02 3.60 7.24
N THR A 62 6.76 2.70 6.30
CA THR A 62 6.82 3.04 4.88
C THR A 62 5.41 3.28 4.33
N ASP A 63 5.06 4.55 4.17
CA ASP A 63 3.79 4.97 3.59
C ASP A 63 3.94 5.00 2.06
N VAL A 64 3.06 4.30 1.35
CA VAL A 64 3.16 4.12 -0.10
C VAL A 64 1.84 4.48 -0.75
N THR A 65 1.91 5.29 -1.80
CA THR A 65 0.77 5.58 -2.66
C THR A 65 1.12 5.22 -4.10
N LEU A 66 0.30 4.39 -4.71
CA LEU A 66 0.45 3.95 -6.10
C LEU A 66 -0.58 4.67 -6.96
N TYR A 67 -0.12 5.21 -8.07
CA TYR A 67 -0.98 5.77 -9.12
C TYR A 67 -0.87 4.84 -10.33
N ILE A 68 -1.89 4.01 -10.53
CA ILE A 68 -1.87 2.90 -11.50
C ILE A 68 -2.65 3.26 -12.74
N ASP A 69 -2.01 3.20 -13.90
CA ASP A 69 -2.68 3.32 -15.19
C ASP A 69 -3.23 1.94 -15.56
N ALA A 70 -4.53 1.73 -15.37
CA ALA A 70 -5.17 0.44 -15.59
C ALA A 70 -5.07 -0.04 -17.04
N SER A 71 -4.94 0.86 -18.01
CA SER A 71 -4.82 0.48 -19.42
C SER A 71 -3.46 -0.17 -19.74
N ARG A 72 -2.46 0.04 -18.88
CA ARG A 72 -1.09 -0.45 -19.04
C ARG A 72 -0.72 -1.55 -18.04
N THR A 73 -1.61 -1.90 -17.14
CA THR A 73 -1.37 -2.85 -16.05
C THR A 73 -2.42 -3.95 -16.06
N ARG A 74 -2.31 -4.88 -17.00
CA ARG A 74 -3.28 -5.99 -17.12
C ARG A 74 -3.41 -6.79 -15.84
N GLY A 75 -2.32 -6.94 -15.10
CA GLY A 75 -2.33 -7.64 -13.82
C GLY A 75 -3.08 -6.93 -12.71
N ALA A 76 -3.40 -5.64 -12.86
CA ALA A 76 -4.12 -4.84 -11.88
C ALA A 76 -5.60 -4.62 -12.24
N VAL A 77 -6.02 -5.02 -13.43
CA VAL A 77 -7.42 -4.83 -13.86
C VAL A 77 -8.37 -5.58 -12.93
N GLY A 78 -9.30 -4.86 -12.32
CA GLY A 78 -10.26 -5.42 -11.40
C GLY A 78 -9.74 -5.70 -10.00
N LEU A 79 -8.46 -5.43 -9.71
CA LEU A 79 -7.93 -5.64 -8.36
C LEU A 79 -8.35 -4.50 -7.43
N THR A 80 -8.74 -4.87 -6.21
CA THR A 80 -8.98 -3.91 -5.13
C THR A 80 -7.67 -3.49 -4.47
N SER A 81 -7.71 -2.42 -3.69
CA SER A 81 -6.53 -1.99 -2.90
C SER A 81 -6.05 -3.11 -1.97
N VAL A 82 -6.97 -3.86 -1.37
CA VAL A 82 -6.63 -4.98 -0.49
C VAL A 82 -5.90 -6.09 -1.26
N GLU A 83 -6.32 -6.39 -2.46
CA GLU A 83 -5.69 -7.43 -3.27
C GLU A 83 -4.29 -7.03 -3.72
N VAL A 84 -4.10 -5.77 -4.14
CA VAL A 84 -2.77 -5.25 -4.50
C VAL A 84 -1.85 -5.28 -3.28
N ALA A 85 -2.32 -4.78 -2.14
CA ALA A 85 -1.55 -4.78 -0.90
C ALA A 85 -1.19 -6.21 -0.44
N THR A 86 -2.09 -7.18 -0.63
CA THR A 86 -1.84 -8.59 -0.30
C THR A 86 -0.67 -9.15 -1.12
N ARG A 87 -0.66 -8.88 -2.41
CA ARG A 87 0.44 -9.34 -3.30
C ARG A 87 1.76 -8.68 -2.92
N VAL A 88 1.73 -7.38 -2.65
CA VAL A 88 2.95 -6.64 -2.27
C VAL A 88 3.48 -7.12 -0.92
N ALA A 89 2.60 -7.35 0.07
CA ALA A 89 3.01 -7.85 1.38
C ALA A 89 3.74 -9.20 1.28
N ALA A 90 3.22 -10.10 0.46
CA ALA A 90 3.86 -11.41 0.25
C ALA A 90 5.26 -11.28 -0.35
N LEU A 91 5.42 -10.39 -1.32
CA LEU A 91 6.71 -10.18 -2.01
C LEU A 91 7.71 -9.41 -1.15
N LEU A 92 7.25 -8.44 -0.35
CA LEU A 92 8.09 -7.70 0.58
C LEU A 92 8.49 -8.52 1.81
N GLY A 93 7.67 -9.49 2.18
CA GLY A 93 7.85 -10.19 3.45
C GLY A 93 7.55 -9.30 4.65
N GLU A 94 6.66 -8.31 4.49
CA GLU A 94 6.29 -7.32 5.50
C GLU A 94 4.80 -7.32 5.76
N GLU A 95 4.41 -7.03 7.01
CA GLU A 95 3.02 -6.67 7.31
C GLU A 95 2.68 -5.34 6.65
N VAL A 96 1.45 -5.22 6.15
CA VAL A 96 0.98 -4.02 5.46
C VAL A 96 -0.39 -3.62 6.01
N LEU A 97 -0.58 -2.33 6.24
CA LEU A 97 -1.89 -1.77 6.58
C LEU A 97 -2.51 -1.15 5.33
N VAL A 98 -3.79 -1.41 5.14
CA VAL A 98 -4.57 -0.78 4.08
C VAL A 98 -5.90 -0.31 4.66
N SER A 99 -6.43 0.81 4.16
CA SER A 99 -7.73 1.31 4.61
C SER A 99 -8.85 0.37 4.18
N PRO A 100 -9.85 0.13 5.03
CA PRO A 100 -11.07 -0.55 4.59
C PRO A 100 -11.74 0.20 3.42
N PRO A 101 -12.60 -0.48 2.64
CA PRO A 101 -13.37 0.21 1.59
C PRO A 101 -14.15 1.40 2.14
N ALA A 102 -14.37 2.42 1.30
CA ALA A 102 -15.02 3.67 1.71
C ALA A 102 -16.44 3.47 2.25
N ASP A 103 -17.12 2.39 1.85
CA ASP A 103 -18.47 2.05 2.32
C ASP A 103 -18.48 1.25 3.62
N ASP A 104 -17.31 0.87 4.15
CA ASP A 104 -17.21 0.18 5.44
C ASP A 104 -17.51 1.17 6.57
N PRO A 105 -18.46 0.89 7.47
CA PRO A 105 -18.80 1.82 8.54
C PRO A 105 -17.66 2.07 9.53
N ALA A 106 -16.65 1.21 9.60
CA ALA A 106 -15.50 1.36 10.49
C ALA A 106 -14.27 1.96 9.77
N VAL A 107 -14.41 2.49 8.56
CA VAL A 107 -13.28 2.97 7.74
C VAL A 107 -12.44 4.04 8.45
N ALA A 108 -13.07 4.91 9.25
CA ALA A 108 -12.38 6.01 9.92
C ALA A 108 -11.56 5.58 11.14
N THR A 109 -11.82 4.39 11.69
CA THR A 109 -11.25 3.96 12.98
C THR A 109 -10.55 2.62 12.93
N SER A 110 -10.50 1.99 11.78
CA SER A 110 -9.89 0.67 11.63
C SER A 110 -8.99 0.58 10.40
N TRP A 111 -8.16 -0.47 10.42
CA TRP A 111 -7.28 -0.83 9.32
C TRP A 111 -7.50 -2.30 8.96
N PHE A 112 -7.18 -2.66 7.73
CA PHE A 112 -6.97 -4.06 7.40
C PHE A 112 -5.48 -4.34 7.49
N LEU A 113 -5.10 -5.30 8.33
CA LEU A 113 -3.74 -5.78 8.44
C LEU A 113 -3.58 -7.00 7.55
N ILE A 114 -2.58 -6.96 6.69
CA ILE A 114 -2.26 -8.06 5.78
C ILE A 114 -0.88 -8.58 6.15
N THR A 115 -0.79 -9.87 6.43
CA THR A 115 0.49 -10.50 6.76
C THR A 115 1.18 -11.06 5.52
N PRO A 116 2.52 -11.27 5.56
CA PRO A 116 3.25 -11.81 4.42
C PRO A 116 2.76 -13.18 3.94
N ASP A 117 2.15 -13.96 4.82
CA ASP A 117 1.59 -15.27 4.47
C ASP A 117 0.16 -15.20 3.90
N GLY A 118 -0.35 -14.00 3.66
CA GLY A 118 -1.64 -13.79 3.02
C GLY A 118 -2.83 -13.73 3.96
N LYS A 119 -2.63 -13.79 5.26
CA LYS A 119 -3.72 -13.64 6.23
C LYS A 119 -4.14 -12.18 6.33
N ARG A 120 -5.44 -11.97 6.54
CA ARG A 120 -6.05 -10.64 6.62
C ARG A 120 -6.81 -10.51 7.92
N PHE A 121 -6.65 -9.37 8.57
CA PHE A 121 -7.31 -9.06 9.85
C PHE A 121 -7.87 -7.65 9.82
N ARG A 122 -8.94 -7.43 10.58
CA ARG A 122 -9.36 -6.07 10.94
C ARG A 122 -8.65 -5.70 12.24
N ALA A 123 -8.12 -4.48 12.30
CA ALA A 123 -7.42 -3.97 13.47
C ALA A 123 -7.91 -2.56 13.78
N SER A 124 -8.02 -2.24 15.07
CA SER A 124 -8.26 -0.85 15.50
C SER A 124 -6.95 -0.08 15.52
N GLU A 125 -7.03 1.20 15.18
CA GLU A 125 -5.88 2.08 15.31
C GLU A 125 -5.46 2.19 16.78
N ALA A 126 -4.16 2.11 17.04
CA ALA A 126 -3.65 2.30 18.39
C ALA A 126 -3.88 3.74 18.83
N SER A 127 -4.17 3.92 20.14
CA SER A 127 -4.31 5.26 20.69
C SER A 127 -3.04 6.05 20.44
N PRO A 128 -3.14 7.32 19.97
CA PRO A 128 -1.97 8.11 19.68
C PRO A 128 -1.13 8.30 20.93
N GLY A 129 0.06 7.70 20.93
CA GLY A 129 1.04 7.77 22.02
C GLY A 129 1.89 9.03 21.98
N GLY A 130 1.34 10.14 21.52
CA GLY A 130 2.01 11.43 21.53
C GLY A 130 2.86 11.76 20.30
N ASP A 131 2.96 10.86 19.32
CA ASP A 131 3.67 11.14 18.07
C ASP A 131 2.66 11.16 16.91
N GLU A 132 2.38 12.36 16.41
CA GLU A 132 1.41 12.57 15.33
C GLU A 132 1.80 11.91 14.01
N ASP A 133 3.09 11.61 13.83
CA ASP A 133 3.62 10.98 12.62
C ASP A 133 3.60 9.45 12.68
N SER A 134 3.12 8.89 13.78
CA SER A 134 3.09 7.44 13.98
C SER A 134 1.75 6.84 13.58
N VAL A 135 1.78 5.76 12.80
CA VAL A 135 0.60 4.93 12.51
C VAL A 135 0.87 3.54 13.04
N ASP A 136 0.07 3.07 13.96
CA ASP A 136 0.16 1.72 14.50
C ASP A 136 -1.22 1.18 14.85
N ILE A 137 -1.28 -0.11 15.14
CA ILE A 137 -2.54 -0.81 15.44
C ILE A 137 -2.50 -1.40 16.84
N ASP A 138 -3.67 -1.57 17.43
CA ASP A 138 -3.83 -2.33 18.66
C ASP A 138 -3.83 -3.82 18.34
N ARG A 139 -2.75 -4.51 18.66
CA ARG A 139 -2.59 -5.94 18.39
C ARG A 139 -3.64 -6.80 19.10
N ALA A 140 -4.17 -6.34 20.22
CA ALA A 140 -5.23 -7.04 20.95
C ALA A 140 -6.58 -6.98 20.22
N SER A 141 -6.75 -6.04 19.28
CA SER A 141 -8.00 -5.84 18.55
C SER A 141 -8.14 -6.72 17.30
N LEU A 142 -7.08 -7.46 16.91
CA LEU A 142 -7.06 -8.21 15.65
C LEU A 142 -8.20 -9.22 15.58
N ARG A 143 -8.96 -9.17 14.48
CA ARG A 143 -10.03 -10.11 14.16
C ARG A 143 -9.87 -10.56 12.70
N PRO A 144 -9.91 -11.87 12.44
CA PRO A 144 -9.83 -12.38 11.06
C PRO A 144 -10.95 -11.81 10.18
N LEU A 145 -10.61 -11.52 8.94
CA LEU A 145 -11.60 -11.11 7.95
C LEU A 145 -12.30 -12.32 7.34
#